data_d247f61dfd6464c3554087d70b065a8e
#
_entry.id   d247f61dfd6464c3554087d70b065a8e
#
_cell.length_a   1.000
_cell.length_b   1.000
_cell.length_c   1.000
_cell.angle_alpha   90.00
_cell.angle_beta   90.00
_cell.angle_gamma   90.00
#
_symmetry.space_group_name_H-M   'P 1'
#
loop_
_entity.id
_entity.type
_entity.pdbx_description
1 polymer ?
#
loop_
_entity_poly.entity_id
_entity_poly.type
_entity_poly.pdbx_seq_one_letter_code
_entity_poly.pdbx_strand_id
1 'polypeptide(L)'
;MKPEFDESGLAIAAGDIRCFYYDPLTFEYTGWSDEYIHVGVSMPGYSTDIKPVDKVAGEVAVFTGGAWIQQEDHRGTVVYSTADGIASTVDYIGEIKPGFTKLIPVTPYDKWDGEKWVT
;
A
#
# COMPACT_ATOMS: atom_id res chain seq x y z
N MET A 1 -21.34 -19.15 9.87
CA MET A 1 -21.82 -18.13 10.80
C MET A 1 -20.65 -17.27 11.24
N LYS A 2 -20.80 -15.97 11.16
CA LYS A 2 -19.73 -15.05 11.56
C LYS A 2 -19.63 -14.95 13.08
N PRO A 3 -18.40 -14.74 13.64
CA PRO A 3 -18.26 -14.43 15.05
C PRO A 3 -18.81 -13.03 15.36
N GLU A 4 -19.19 -12.83 16.61
CA GLU A 4 -19.54 -11.51 17.12
C GLU A 4 -18.49 -11.07 18.12
N PHE A 5 -18.12 -9.79 18.09
CA PHE A 5 -17.07 -9.25 18.96
C PHE A 5 -17.63 -8.20 19.93
N ASP A 6 -17.02 -8.13 21.10
CA ASP A 6 -17.33 -7.10 22.08
C ASP A 6 -16.52 -5.81 21.81
N GLU A 7 -16.65 -4.83 22.72
CA GLU A 7 -15.95 -3.56 22.58
C GLU A 7 -14.43 -3.68 22.60
N SER A 8 -13.92 -4.74 23.23
CA SER A 8 -12.48 -5.02 23.30
C SER A 8 -11.96 -5.80 22.10
N GLY A 9 -12.83 -6.18 21.17
CA GLY A 9 -12.47 -6.98 20.01
C GLY A 9 -12.36 -8.46 20.27
N LEU A 10 -12.89 -8.95 21.41
CA LEU A 10 -12.91 -10.37 21.75
C LEU A 10 -14.24 -11.00 21.35
N ALA A 11 -14.20 -12.20 20.79
CA ALA A 11 -15.40 -12.87 20.33
C ALA A 11 -16.31 -13.26 21.51
N ILE A 12 -17.58 -12.85 21.44
CA ILE A 12 -18.63 -13.28 22.37
C ILE A 12 -19.44 -14.43 21.75
N ALA A 13 -19.34 -14.63 20.45
CA ALA A 13 -19.90 -15.78 19.75
C ALA A 13 -18.85 -16.26 18.74
N ALA A 14 -18.64 -17.58 18.71
CA ALA A 14 -17.67 -18.18 17.79
C ALA A 14 -18.21 -18.24 16.35
N GLY A 15 -17.33 -18.29 15.37
CA GLY A 15 -17.72 -18.44 13.97
C GLY A 15 -16.56 -18.31 13.01
N ASP A 16 -16.88 -18.44 11.72
CA ASP A 16 -15.91 -18.31 10.64
C ASP A 16 -15.91 -16.90 10.11
N ILE A 17 -14.72 -16.39 9.82
CA ILE A 17 -14.54 -15.05 9.27
C ILE A 17 -13.39 -15.05 8.28
N ARG A 18 -13.55 -14.31 7.19
CA ARG A 18 -12.44 -14.06 6.27
C ARG A 18 -11.65 -12.86 6.75
N CYS A 19 -10.34 -13.08 6.92
CA CYS A 19 -9.41 -12.06 7.38
C CYS A 19 -8.57 -11.57 6.22
N PHE A 20 -8.51 -10.25 6.06
CA PHE A 20 -7.68 -9.60 5.04
C PHE A 20 -6.53 -8.92 5.77
N TYR A 21 -5.30 -9.33 5.43
CA TYR A 21 -4.11 -8.92 6.18
C TYR A 21 -3.44 -7.72 5.53
N TYR A 22 -2.78 -6.92 6.34
CA TYR A 22 -1.98 -5.79 5.87
C TYR A 22 -0.63 -5.78 6.57
N ASP A 23 0.38 -5.20 5.88
CA ASP A 23 1.73 -5.10 6.39
C ASP A 23 1.77 -4.20 7.62
N PRO A 24 2.47 -4.58 8.71
CA PRO A 24 2.50 -3.77 9.93
C PRO A 24 3.21 -2.43 9.80
N LEU A 25 4.00 -2.23 8.74
CA LEU A 25 4.73 -0.98 8.51
C LEU A 25 4.09 -0.13 7.42
N THR A 26 3.77 -0.73 6.27
CA THR A 26 3.22 0.00 5.12
C THR A 26 1.70 -0.02 5.07
N PHE A 27 1.07 -0.96 5.79
CA PHE A 27 -0.38 -1.22 5.79
C PHE A 27 -0.92 -1.66 4.44
N GLU A 28 -0.04 -2.06 3.51
CA GLU A 28 -0.48 -2.61 2.23
C GLU A 28 -1.08 -4.01 2.40
N TYR A 29 -2.03 -4.34 1.53
CA TYR A 29 -2.69 -5.64 1.54
C TYR A 29 -1.68 -6.75 1.21
N THR A 30 -1.63 -7.78 2.07
CA THR A 30 -0.70 -8.90 1.92
C THR A 30 -1.36 -10.24 1.61
N GLY A 31 -2.69 -10.34 1.70
CA GLY A 31 -3.40 -11.58 1.43
C GLY A 31 -4.56 -11.80 2.39
N TRP A 32 -5.22 -12.94 2.26
CA TRP A 32 -6.38 -13.27 3.09
C TRP A 32 -6.35 -14.73 3.52
N SER A 33 -7.12 -15.03 4.58
CA SER A 33 -7.37 -16.40 5.01
C SER A 33 -8.75 -16.49 5.65
N ASP A 34 -9.31 -17.70 5.66
CA ASP A 34 -10.53 -18.00 6.39
C ASP A 34 -10.17 -18.60 7.73
N GLU A 35 -10.65 -17.99 8.81
CA GLU A 35 -10.31 -18.39 10.18
C GLU A 35 -11.56 -18.68 11.00
N TYR A 36 -11.47 -19.67 11.88
CA TYR A 36 -12.48 -19.91 12.90
C TYR A 36 -12.07 -19.22 14.19
N ILE A 37 -12.93 -18.30 14.66
CA ILE A 37 -12.64 -17.53 15.88
C ILE A 37 -13.43 -18.12 17.03
N HIS A 38 -12.73 -18.56 18.09
CA HIS A 38 -13.35 -19.07 19.30
C HIS A 38 -13.78 -17.94 20.23
N VAL A 39 -14.76 -18.21 21.08
CA VAL A 39 -15.17 -17.25 22.13
C VAL A 39 -13.95 -16.87 22.98
N GLY A 40 -13.82 -15.56 23.24
CA GLY A 40 -12.70 -15.03 24.01
C GLY A 40 -11.45 -14.72 23.21
N VAL A 41 -11.48 -14.93 21.89
CA VAL A 41 -10.35 -14.71 20.99
C VAL A 41 -10.65 -13.52 20.09
N SER A 42 -9.62 -12.76 19.74
CA SER A 42 -9.72 -11.65 18.79
C SER A 42 -9.42 -12.14 17.37
N MET A 43 -9.67 -11.28 16.38
CA MET A 43 -9.17 -11.51 15.03
C MET A 43 -7.63 -11.54 15.04
N PRO A 44 -7.01 -12.28 14.10
CA PRO A 44 -5.55 -12.25 13.95
C PRO A 44 -5.04 -10.81 13.84
N GLY A 45 -3.84 -10.57 14.35
CA GLY A 45 -3.22 -9.24 14.28
C GLY A 45 -3.03 -8.77 12.85
N TYR A 46 -3.09 -7.47 12.64
CA TYR A 46 -2.90 -6.83 11.32
C TYR A 46 -3.87 -7.38 10.28
N SER A 47 -5.13 -7.54 10.66
CA SER A 47 -6.19 -8.02 9.79
C SER A 47 -7.48 -7.24 10.00
N THR A 48 -8.33 -7.28 8.98
CA THR A 48 -9.67 -6.71 9.00
C THR A 48 -10.61 -7.65 8.25
N ASP A 49 -11.91 -7.56 8.55
CA ASP A 49 -12.93 -8.31 7.81
C ASP A 49 -13.45 -7.53 6.60
N ILE A 50 -12.95 -6.33 6.37
CA ILE A 50 -13.33 -5.50 5.23
C ILE A 50 -12.51 -5.94 4.02
N LYS A 51 -13.23 -6.35 2.95
CA LYS A 51 -12.58 -6.78 1.71
C LYS A 51 -12.00 -5.56 0.99
N PRO A 52 -10.73 -5.62 0.55
CA PRO A 52 -10.18 -4.56 -0.29
C PRO A 52 -10.83 -4.59 -1.67
N VAL A 53 -10.75 -3.47 -2.39
CA VAL A 53 -11.21 -3.42 -3.78
C VAL A 53 -10.33 -4.31 -4.66
N ASP A 54 -10.81 -4.69 -5.84
CA ASP A 54 -10.04 -5.50 -6.77
C ASP A 54 -8.74 -4.81 -7.15
N LYS A 55 -7.70 -5.61 -7.40
CA LYS A 55 -6.39 -5.08 -7.74
C LYS A 55 -6.44 -4.28 -9.04
N VAL A 56 -5.89 -3.07 -9.00
CA VAL A 56 -5.73 -2.19 -10.16
C VAL A 56 -4.23 -2.12 -10.50
N ALA A 57 -3.90 -2.28 -11.78
CA ALA A 57 -2.51 -2.21 -12.22
C ALA A 57 -1.90 -0.86 -11.86
N GLY A 58 -0.69 -0.87 -11.29
CA GLY A 58 0.00 0.35 -10.88
C GLY A 58 -0.46 0.91 -9.55
N GLU A 59 -1.36 0.22 -8.84
CA GLU A 59 -1.87 0.64 -7.53
C GLU A 59 -1.77 -0.49 -6.51
N VAL A 60 -1.82 -0.11 -5.23
CA VAL A 60 -1.86 -1.05 -4.12
C VAL A 60 -2.90 -0.59 -3.11
N ALA A 61 -3.60 -1.55 -2.50
CA ALA A 61 -4.55 -1.24 -1.44
C ALA A 61 -3.81 -1.06 -0.11
N VAL A 62 -4.11 0.01 0.60
CA VAL A 62 -3.52 0.34 1.90
C VAL A 62 -4.65 0.53 2.90
N PHE A 63 -4.57 -0.16 4.05
CA PHE A 63 -5.59 -0.06 5.08
C PHE A 63 -5.27 1.08 6.03
N THR A 64 -6.10 2.11 6.02
CA THR A 64 -5.90 3.30 6.86
C THR A 64 -7.24 3.90 7.25
N GLY A 65 -7.34 4.36 8.50
CA GLY A 65 -8.57 4.97 8.98
C GLY A 65 -9.78 4.05 8.96
N GLY A 66 -9.60 2.73 9.07
CA GLY A 66 -10.67 1.76 9.05
C GLY A 66 -11.20 1.42 7.65
N ALA A 67 -10.50 1.78 6.60
CA ALA A 67 -10.90 1.52 5.21
C ALA A 67 -9.70 1.24 4.31
N TRP A 68 -9.94 0.53 3.20
CA TRP A 68 -8.94 0.33 2.16
C TRP A 68 -8.94 1.51 1.21
N ILE A 69 -7.74 2.06 0.98
CA ILE A 69 -7.52 3.18 0.05
C ILE A 69 -6.56 2.69 -1.03
N GLN A 70 -6.89 2.93 -2.30
CA GLN A 70 -5.98 2.64 -3.40
C GLN A 70 -4.96 3.76 -3.50
N GLN A 71 -3.67 3.39 -3.56
CA GLN A 71 -2.57 4.33 -3.74
C GLN A 71 -1.72 3.90 -4.92
N GLU A 72 -1.11 4.87 -5.58
CA GLU A 72 -0.16 4.58 -6.65
C GLU A 72 1.02 3.79 -6.10
N ASP A 73 1.50 2.83 -6.87
CA ASP A 73 2.66 2.02 -6.51
C ASP A 73 3.67 2.04 -7.64
N HIS A 74 4.70 2.83 -7.46
CA HIS A 74 5.80 2.99 -8.42
C HIS A 74 7.09 2.31 -7.95
N ARG A 75 7.02 1.49 -6.90
CA ARG A 75 8.20 0.80 -6.35
C ARG A 75 8.89 -0.02 -7.43
N GLY A 76 10.22 0.07 -7.46
CA GLY A 76 11.06 -0.58 -8.47
C GLY A 76 11.24 0.25 -9.74
N THR A 77 10.53 1.37 -9.89
CA THR A 77 10.71 2.28 -11.03
C THR A 77 11.91 3.16 -10.81
N VAL A 78 12.75 3.34 -11.83
CA VAL A 78 13.87 4.28 -11.80
C VAL A 78 13.35 5.67 -12.11
N VAL A 79 13.72 6.63 -11.29
CA VAL A 79 13.41 8.05 -11.45
C VAL A 79 14.69 8.86 -11.41
N TYR A 80 14.62 10.10 -11.87
CA TYR A 80 15.80 10.97 -12.00
C TYR A 80 15.52 12.28 -11.26
N SER A 81 16.51 12.72 -10.46
CA SER A 81 16.41 14.01 -9.77
C SER A 81 16.38 15.14 -10.79
N THR A 82 15.38 16.02 -10.68
CA THR A 82 15.28 17.18 -11.59
C THR A 82 16.35 18.24 -11.28
N ALA A 83 17.05 18.12 -10.14
CA ALA A 83 18.13 19.03 -9.78
C ALA A 83 19.46 18.68 -10.45
N ASP A 84 19.77 17.39 -10.61
CA ASP A 84 21.10 16.94 -11.07
C ASP A 84 21.04 15.72 -12.01
N GLY A 85 19.88 15.15 -12.26
CA GLY A 85 19.72 13.99 -13.14
C GLY A 85 20.19 12.67 -12.56
N ILE A 86 20.51 12.62 -11.27
CA ILE A 86 20.94 11.37 -10.64
C ILE A 86 19.78 10.39 -10.53
N ALA A 87 20.02 9.15 -10.97
CA ALA A 87 19.04 8.09 -10.92
C ALA A 87 18.86 7.52 -9.52
N SER A 88 17.62 7.18 -9.18
CA SER A 88 17.31 6.43 -7.97
C SER A 88 16.10 5.54 -8.22
N THR A 89 15.88 4.54 -7.34
CA THR A 89 14.76 3.63 -7.47
C THR A 89 13.70 3.98 -6.43
N VAL A 90 12.44 4.03 -6.85
CA VAL A 90 11.32 4.28 -5.93
C VAL A 90 11.21 3.10 -4.97
N ASP A 91 11.18 3.37 -3.66
CA ASP A 91 11.09 2.37 -2.60
C ASP A 91 9.94 2.64 -1.62
N TYR A 92 9.01 3.50 -1.99
CA TYR A 92 7.86 3.91 -1.17
C TYR A 92 6.55 3.78 -1.96
N ILE A 93 5.44 3.71 -1.21
CA ILE A 93 4.09 3.68 -1.78
C ILE A 93 3.60 5.13 -1.91
N GLY A 94 2.84 5.40 -2.96
CA GLY A 94 2.25 6.70 -3.24
C GLY A 94 2.81 7.33 -4.50
N GLU A 95 2.46 8.59 -4.72
CA GLU A 95 2.92 9.34 -5.88
C GLU A 95 4.44 9.52 -5.85
N ILE A 96 5.02 9.67 -7.05
CA ILE A 96 6.44 10.02 -7.16
C ILE A 96 6.65 11.38 -6.49
N LYS A 97 7.63 11.45 -5.59
CA LYS A 97 7.90 12.66 -4.82
C LYS A 97 8.26 13.83 -5.73
N PRO A 98 7.94 15.08 -5.33
CA PRO A 98 8.39 16.27 -6.05
C PRO A 98 9.91 16.28 -6.20
N GLY A 99 10.40 16.79 -7.31
CA GLY A 99 11.84 16.84 -7.60
C GLY A 99 12.36 15.61 -8.33
N PHE A 100 11.48 14.68 -8.73
CA PHE A 100 11.85 13.48 -9.48
C PHE A 100 10.96 13.31 -10.71
N THR A 101 11.53 12.70 -11.75
CA THR A 101 10.81 12.41 -12.99
C THR A 101 11.21 11.04 -13.53
N LYS A 102 10.29 10.40 -14.26
CA LYS A 102 10.59 9.15 -14.99
C LYS A 102 11.35 9.41 -16.27
N LEU A 103 11.38 10.67 -16.76
CA LEU A 103 12.04 11.02 -18.00
C LEU A 103 13.55 10.95 -17.83
N ILE A 104 14.22 10.25 -18.76
CA ILE A 104 15.66 10.03 -18.72
C ILE A 104 16.39 11.22 -19.31
N PRO A 105 17.36 11.85 -18.62
CA PRO A 105 18.18 12.88 -19.23
C PRO A 105 19.03 12.27 -20.35
N VAL A 106 19.16 12.98 -21.46
CA VAL A 106 19.87 12.49 -22.65
C VAL A 106 21.38 12.64 -22.49
N THR A 107 21.81 13.75 -21.86
CA THR A 107 23.24 14.03 -21.61
C THR A 107 23.44 14.41 -20.16
N PRO A 108 24.71 14.33 -19.62
CA PRO A 108 25.00 14.76 -18.26
C PRO A 108 24.88 16.29 -18.07
N TYR A 109 24.71 17.05 -19.15
CA TYR A 109 24.56 18.49 -19.11
C TYR A 109 23.11 18.95 -19.22
N ASP A 110 22.17 18.01 -19.35
CA ASP A 110 20.74 18.35 -19.44
C ASP A 110 20.25 18.97 -18.15
N LYS A 111 19.37 19.95 -18.28
CA LYS A 111 18.70 20.60 -17.16
C LYS A 111 17.19 20.44 -17.30
N TRP A 112 16.52 20.33 -16.16
CA TRP A 112 15.06 20.23 -16.12
C TRP A 112 14.42 21.61 -16.24
N ASP A 113 13.53 21.78 -17.22
CA ASP A 113 12.85 23.06 -17.46
C ASP A 113 11.47 23.17 -16.78
N GLY A 114 11.07 22.16 -16.02
CA GLY A 114 9.75 22.06 -15.41
C GLY A 114 8.86 21.00 -16.06
N GLU A 115 9.17 20.59 -17.29
CA GLU A 115 8.40 19.59 -18.04
C GLU A 115 9.28 18.54 -18.72
N LYS A 116 10.49 18.90 -19.09
CA LYS A 116 11.40 18.02 -19.84
C LYS A 116 12.86 18.39 -19.60
N TRP A 117 13.75 17.48 -20.00
CA TRP A 117 15.19 17.73 -20.01
C TRP A 117 15.57 18.53 -21.25
N VAL A 118 16.36 19.59 -21.06
CA VAL A 118 16.90 20.45 -22.14
C VAL A 118 18.40 20.59 -21.95
N THR A 119 19.10 20.68 -23.05
CA THR A 119 20.55 20.86 -23.06
C THR A 119 20.93 22.33 -22.94
#